data_a4a316ace95500cd77e6be5a5ef5d1c7
#
_entry.id   a4a316ace95500cd77e6be5a5ef5d1c7
#
_cell.length_a   1.000
_cell.length_b   1.000
_cell.length_c   1.000
_cell.angle_alpha   90.00
_cell.angle_beta   90.00
_cell.angle_gamma   90.00
#
_symmetry.space_group_name_H-M   'P 1'
#
loop_
_entity.id
_entity.type
_entity.pdbx_description
1 polymer ?
#
loop_
_entity_poly.entity_id
_entity_poly.type
_entity_poly.pdbx_seq_one_letter_code
_entity_poly.pdbx_strand_id
1 'polypeptide(L)'
;MITAHRAARLLHFGADHDPGYLRVDASGAIVELCAEPAPGDRVIDHGNSALIPGGVNVHNHSFQALLRGLGDDLPFLEWRARGLYKYGAHLGPEAIHLGATLAFAEMLRSGTTTVCDFFYVHAGGLANDRAVLQAAEELGIRCVLARTMYDWDGAPESFRESVDEAVTRSQTLRAEVRSNPLLSIQPAPHSLHGASTDMIQAGVALAKDWDSPCHTHLAEESYQRDEALEQWGMGPADHLAAIDGLNERTVLVHAIWLEDQEIRAVAQAGAGIAHCP
;
A
#
# COMPACT_ATOMS: atom_id res chain seq x y z
N MET A 1 31.55 1.84 -2.14
CA MET A 1 31.91 1.89 -3.58
C MET A 1 30.73 2.52 -4.30
N ILE A 2 30.96 3.53 -5.13
CA ILE A 2 29.92 4.18 -5.93
C ILE A 2 29.88 3.52 -7.31
N THR A 3 28.68 3.26 -7.81
CA THR A 3 28.45 2.85 -9.20
C THR A 3 27.77 3.99 -9.95
N ALA A 4 28.37 4.41 -11.06
CA ALA A 4 27.84 5.43 -11.96
C ALA A 4 27.17 4.77 -13.17
N HIS A 5 25.88 4.87 -13.26
CA HIS A 5 25.07 4.31 -14.35
C HIS A 5 24.86 5.36 -15.43
N ARG A 6 25.15 5.00 -16.69
CA ARG A 6 24.93 5.82 -17.88
C ARG A 6 23.93 5.15 -18.80
N ALA A 7 23.09 5.93 -19.46
CA ALA A 7 22.22 5.50 -20.55
C ALA A 7 22.08 6.62 -21.58
N ALA A 8 21.50 6.33 -22.74
CA ALA A 8 21.22 7.35 -23.76
C ALA A 8 20.25 8.44 -23.24
N ARG A 9 19.42 8.09 -22.27
CA ARG A 9 18.49 9.00 -21.60
C ARG A 9 18.42 8.70 -20.10
N LEU A 10 18.42 9.75 -19.28
CA LEU A 10 18.06 9.70 -17.87
C LEU A 10 16.77 10.49 -17.71
N LEU A 11 15.67 9.79 -17.40
CA LEU A 11 14.36 10.42 -17.19
C LEU A 11 14.17 10.64 -15.70
N HIS A 12 14.22 11.88 -15.24
CA HIS A 12 13.90 12.22 -13.87
C HIS A 12 12.94 13.42 -13.82
N PHE A 13 12.09 13.46 -12.82
CA PHE A 13 11.11 14.53 -12.70
C PHE A 13 11.77 15.82 -12.21
N GLY A 14 11.60 16.91 -12.96
CA GLY A 14 11.94 18.27 -12.53
C GLY A 14 13.27 18.87 -13.00
N ALA A 15 14.00 18.23 -13.92
CA ALA A 15 15.17 18.85 -14.52
C ALA A 15 15.14 18.79 -16.06
N ASP A 16 15.45 19.91 -16.69
CA ASP A 16 15.56 20.07 -18.16
C ASP A 16 16.88 19.53 -18.73
N HIS A 17 17.73 18.96 -17.86
CA HIS A 17 19.05 18.48 -18.25
C HIS A 17 19.20 16.98 -18.00
N ASP A 18 19.64 16.27 -19.00
CA ASP A 18 20.16 14.91 -18.85
C ASP A 18 21.60 15.03 -18.26
N PRO A 19 21.81 14.70 -16.97
CA PRO A 19 23.12 14.86 -16.35
C PRO A 19 24.16 13.82 -16.81
N GLY A 20 23.75 12.85 -17.63
CA GLY A 20 24.64 11.82 -18.18
C GLY A 20 24.83 10.61 -17.28
N TYR A 21 24.95 10.76 -15.97
CA TYR A 21 25.22 9.67 -15.03
C TYR A 21 24.36 9.76 -13.78
N LEU A 22 23.85 8.58 -13.37
CA LEU A 22 23.20 8.34 -12.06
C LEU A 22 24.21 7.63 -11.16
N ARG A 23 24.66 8.29 -10.09
CA ARG A 23 25.58 7.71 -9.11
C ARG A 23 24.79 7.07 -7.95
N VAL A 24 25.10 5.81 -7.66
CA VAL A 24 24.43 4.99 -6.65
C VAL A 24 25.48 4.41 -5.70
N ASP A 25 25.24 4.46 -4.41
CA ASP A 25 26.14 3.89 -3.41
C ASP A 25 25.95 2.37 -3.22
N ALA A 26 26.74 1.77 -2.33
CA ALA A 26 26.67 0.34 -2.05
C ALA A 26 25.38 -0.10 -1.36
N SER A 27 24.60 0.82 -0.80
CA SER A 27 23.28 0.54 -0.22
C SER A 27 22.14 0.59 -1.26
N GLY A 28 22.44 1.03 -2.49
CA GLY A 28 21.44 1.25 -3.54
C GLY A 28 20.83 2.66 -3.51
N ALA A 29 21.31 3.55 -2.63
CA ALA A 29 20.82 4.91 -2.57
C ALA A 29 21.41 5.78 -3.72
N ILE A 30 20.55 6.59 -4.35
CA ILE A 30 20.98 7.59 -5.32
C ILE A 30 21.75 8.68 -4.57
N VAL A 31 23.00 8.89 -4.96
CA VAL A 31 23.89 9.89 -4.35
C VAL A 31 23.81 11.20 -5.13
N GLU A 32 23.82 11.10 -6.47
CA GLU A 32 23.94 12.29 -7.32
C GLU A 32 23.52 11.97 -8.76
N LEU A 33 23.02 12.99 -9.44
CA LEU A 33 22.91 13.05 -10.90
C LEU A 33 23.98 14.04 -11.40
N CYS A 34 24.86 13.61 -12.31
CA CYS A 34 26.02 14.42 -12.75
C CYS A 34 26.34 14.22 -14.23
N ALA A 35 27.05 15.21 -14.81
CA ALA A 35 27.53 15.14 -16.20
C ALA A 35 28.69 14.14 -16.39
N GLU A 36 29.53 14.00 -15.37
CA GLU A 36 30.73 13.14 -15.39
C GLU A 36 30.83 12.33 -14.10
N PRO A 37 31.26 11.03 -14.16
CA PRO A 37 31.46 10.23 -12.97
C PRO A 37 32.69 10.74 -12.19
N ALA A 38 32.72 10.52 -10.88
CA ALA A 38 33.88 10.87 -10.07
C ALA A 38 35.03 9.86 -10.30
N PRO A 39 36.29 10.29 -10.10
CA PRO A 39 37.42 9.37 -10.14
C PRO A 39 37.26 8.22 -9.15
N GLY A 40 37.35 6.99 -9.64
CA GLY A 40 37.19 5.78 -8.82
C GLY A 40 35.78 5.19 -8.79
N ASP A 41 34.81 5.82 -9.43
CA ASP A 41 33.48 5.24 -9.63
C ASP A 41 33.56 4.03 -10.58
N ARG A 42 32.78 2.99 -10.29
CA ARG A 42 32.53 1.91 -11.25
C ARG A 42 31.49 2.36 -12.25
N VAL A 43 31.86 2.53 -13.52
CA VAL A 43 30.93 2.93 -14.58
C VAL A 43 30.23 1.71 -15.17
N ILE A 44 28.90 1.77 -15.29
CA ILE A 44 28.07 0.83 -16.03
C ILE A 44 27.35 1.61 -17.13
N ASP A 45 27.68 1.30 -18.38
CA ASP A 45 27.04 1.89 -19.57
C ASP A 45 25.94 0.95 -20.08
N HIS A 46 24.69 1.45 -20.04
CA HIS A 46 23.49 0.74 -20.51
C HIS A 46 23.23 0.99 -22.02
N GLY A 47 24.14 1.69 -22.71
CA GLY A 47 24.07 1.93 -24.15
C GLY A 47 22.84 2.73 -24.56
N ASN A 48 22.20 2.30 -25.66
CA ASN A 48 21.01 2.98 -26.20
C ASN A 48 19.73 2.60 -25.45
N SER A 49 19.69 2.93 -24.17
CA SER A 49 18.56 2.69 -23.28
C SER A 49 18.15 3.97 -22.55
N ALA A 50 17.04 3.92 -21.83
CA ALA A 50 16.63 4.96 -20.89
C ALA A 50 16.64 4.38 -19.45
N LEU A 51 17.25 5.12 -18.53
CA LEU A 51 17.07 4.88 -17.10
C LEU A 51 15.88 5.71 -16.62
N ILE A 52 14.94 5.05 -15.99
CA ILE A 52 13.73 5.66 -15.43
C ILE A 52 13.60 5.30 -13.95
N PRO A 53 12.93 6.09 -13.12
CA PRO A 53 12.55 5.68 -11.78
C PRO A 53 11.73 4.37 -11.83
N GLY A 54 11.98 3.48 -10.88
CA GLY A 54 11.12 2.30 -10.72
C GLY A 54 9.68 2.68 -10.40
N GLY A 55 8.73 1.88 -10.88
CA GLY A 55 7.32 2.07 -10.58
C GLY A 55 7.02 1.94 -9.09
N VAL A 56 6.03 2.69 -8.63
CA VAL A 56 5.46 2.58 -7.27
C VAL A 56 4.03 2.12 -7.39
N ASN A 57 3.73 0.91 -6.91
CA ASN A 57 2.36 0.43 -6.76
C ASN A 57 1.83 0.90 -5.41
N VAL A 58 0.91 1.85 -5.42
CA VAL A 58 0.41 2.53 -4.22
C VAL A 58 -0.71 1.77 -3.51
N HIS A 59 -1.24 0.69 -4.10
CA HIS A 59 -2.24 -0.18 -3.50
C HIS A 59 -2.23 -1.57 -4.11
N ASN A 60 -2.15 -2.59 -3.27
CA ASN A 60 -2.17 -3.99 -3.68
C ASN A 60 -2.68 -4.87 -2.54
N HIS A 61 -3.18 -6.07 -2.86
CA HIS A 61 -3.49 -7.14 -1.94
C HIS A 61 -2.76 -8.40 -2.41
N SER A 62 -1.51 -8.55 -2.03
CA SER A 62 -0.59 -9.56 -2.60
C SER A 62 -1.09 -11.00 -2.47
N PHE A 63 -1.73 -11.36 -1.34
CA PHE A 63 -2.26 -12.69 -1.12
C PHE A 63 -3.36 -13.09 -2.11
N GLN A 64 -4.08 -12.11 -2.68
CA GLN A 64 -5.12 -12.34 -3.68
C GLN A 64 -4.54 -12.84 -5.02
N ALA A 65 -3.24 -12.77 -5.24
CA ALA A 65 -2.60 -13.37 -6.41
C ALA A 65 -2.89 -14.88 -6.53
N LEU A 66 -3.12 -15.56 -5.39
CA LEU A 66 -3.55 -16.96 -5.36
C LEU A 66 -5.02 -17.17 -5.75
N LEU A 67 -5.81 -16.11 -5.77
CA LEU A 67 -7.25 -16.18 -6.06
C LEU A 67 -7.59 -15.80 -7.51
N ARG A 68 -6.58 -15.60 -8.36
CA ARG A 68 -6.78 -15.24 -9.77
C ARG A 68 -7.61 -16.29 -10.50
N GLY A 69 -8.55 -15.83 -11.30
CA GLY A 69 -9.49 -16.69 -12.02
C GLY A 69 -10.64 -17.23 -11.18
N LEU A 70 -10.65 -16.95 -9.86
CA LEU A 70 -11.77 -17.30 -9.01
C LEU A 70 -12.78 -16.14 -9.01
N GLY A 71 -13.77 -16.24 -9.88
CA GLY A 71 -14.84 -15.25 -9.91
C GLY A 71 -14.66 -14.16 -10.95
N ASP A 72 -13.88 -14.41 -11.99
CA ASP A 72 -13.92 -13.62 -13.21
C ASP A 72 -15.39 -13.49 -13.67
N ASP A 73 -15.78 -12.33 -14.14
CA ASP A 73 -17.16 -12.00 -14.55
C ASP A 73 -18.20 -11.94 -13.40
N LEU A 74 -17.82 -12.05 -12.14
CA LEU A 74 -18.74 -11.87 -11.01
C LEU A 74 -18.76 -10.40 -10.56
N PRO A 75 -19.95 -9.89 -10.16
CA PRO A 75 -20.03 -8.63 -9.43
C PRO A 75 -19.20 -8.68 -8.15
N PHE A 76 -18.69 -7.52 -7.70
CA PHE A 76 -17.77 -7.41 -6.56
C PHE A 76 -18.22 -8.19 -5.32
N LEU A 77 -19.47 -8.04 -4.88
CA LEU A 77 -19.97 -8.72 -3.67
C LEU A 77 -20.04 -10.25 -3.83
N GLU A 78 -20.35 -10.75 -5.04
CA GLU A 78 -20.33 -12.18 -5.31
C GLU A 78 -18.90 -12.72 -5.37
N TRP A 79 -17.99 -12.02 -6.03
CA TRP A 79 -16.56 -12.33 -6.02
C TRP A 79 -16.00 -12.36 -4.60
N ARG A 80 -16.32 -11.35 -3.79
CA ARG A 80 -15.91 -11.28 -2.38
C ARG A 80 -16.37 -12.50 -1.60
N ALA A 81 -17.64 -12.87 -1.72
CA ALA A 81 -18.21 -14.00 -0.98
C ALA A 81 -17.67 -15.36 -1.47
N ARG A 82 -17.62 -15.56 -2.79
CA ARG A 82 -17.29 -16.86 -3.41
C ARG A 82 -15.80 -17.10 -3.55
N GLY A 83 -15.00 -16.05 -3.70
CA GLY A 83 -13.55 -16.08 -3.84
C GLY A 83 -12.85 -15.70 -2.55
N LEU A 84 -12.84 -14.40 -2.26
CA LEU A 84 -12.04 -13.82 -1.19
C LEU A 84 -12.37 -14.37 0.20
N TYR A 85 -13.63 -14.32 0.62
CA TYR A 85 -14.04 -14.77 1.94
C TYR A 85 -13.97 -16.29 2.08
N LYS A 86 -14.33 -17.01 1.02
CA LYS A 86 -14.35 -18.49 1.05
C LYS A 86 -12.94 -19.08 1.12
N TYR A 87 -11.98 -18.54 0.39
CA TYR A 87 -10.62 -19.09 0.31
C TYR A 87 -9.60 -18.28 1.09
N GLY A 88 -9.67 -16.95 1.00
CA GLY A 88 -8.74 -16.06 1.68
C GLY A 88 -8.73 -16.22 3.19
N ALA A 89 -9.91 -16.51 3.78
CA ALA A 89 -10.05 -16.74 5.22
C ALA A 89 -9.25 -17.94 5.76
N HIS A 90 -8.82 -18.85 4.90
CA HIS A 90 -8.10 -20.08 5.27
C HIS A 90 -6.62 -20.06 4.92
N LEU A 91 -6.10 -18.93 4.39
CA LEU A 91 -4.70 -18.84 4.02
C LEU A 91 -3.83 -18.73 5.28
N GLY A 92 -2.90 -19.67 5.43
CA GLY A 92 -1.87 -19.64 6.45
C GLY A 92 -0.57 -19.01 5.93
N PRO A 93 0.46 -18.88 6.80
CA PRO A 93 1.69 -18.15 6.47
C PRO A 93 2.41 -18.63 5.20
N GLU A 94 2.43 -19.93 4.94
CA GLU A 94 3.06 -20.50 3.74
C GLU A 94 2.33 -20.04 2.46
N ALA A 95 1.00 -20.11 2.44
CA ALA A 95 0.21 -19.64 1.31
C ALA A 95 0.30 -18.13 1.13
N ILE A 96 0.28 -17.36 2.21
CA ILE A 96 0.47 -15.89 2.19
C ILE A 96 1.84 -15.54 1.61
N HIS A 97 2.92 -16.19 2.07
CA HIS A 97 4.26 -16.00 1.52
C HIS A 97 4.31 -16.29 0.02
N LEU A 98 3.71 -17.40 -0.42
CA LEU A 98 3.67 -17.77 -1.83
C LEU A 98 2.91 -16.74 -2.68
N GLY A 99 1.74 -16.29 -2.21
CA GLY A 99 0.94 -15.25 -2.88
C GLY A 99 1.68 -13.92 -2.99
N ALA A 100 2.31 -13.49 -1.91
CA ALA A 100 3.13 -12.28 -1.88
C ALA A 100 4.35 -12.41 -2.81
N THR A 101 5.04 -13.55 -2.78
CA THR A 101 6.18 -13.82 -3.68
C THR A 101 5.76 -13.73 -5.14
N LEU A 102 4.63 -14.34 -5.52
CA LEU A 102 4.11 -14.29 -6.88
C LEU A 102 3.81 -12.85 -7.32
N ALA A 103 3.05 -12.10 -6.51
CA ALA A 103 2.68 -10.72 -6.80
C ALA A 103 3.91 -9.81 -6.93
N PHE A 104 4.83 -9.90 -5.98
CA PHE A 104 6.01 -9.03 -5.94
C PHE A 104 7.03 -9.37 -7.04
N ALA A 105 7.20 -10.66 -7.38
CA ALA A 105 8.04 -11.06 -8.50
C ALA A 105 7.50 -10.52 -9.85
N GLU A 106 6.19 -10.54 -10.06
CA GLU A 106 5.57 -9.94 -11.25
C GLU A 106 5.75 -8.42 -11.29
N MET A 107 5.62 -7.75 -10.15
CA MET A 107 5.88 -6.31 -10.03
C MET A 107 7.32 -5.96 -10.40
N LEU A 108 8.30 -6.65 -9.83
CA LEU A 108 9.72 -6.44 -10.15
C LEU A 108 10.01 -6.71 -11.64
N ARG A 109 9.42 -7.75 -12.22
CA ARG A 109 9.56 -8.05 -13.65
C ARG A 109 8.96 -6.98 -14.56
N SER A 110 7.96 -6.25 -14.09
CA SER A 110 7.33 -5.13 -14.81
C SER A 110 7.98 -3.77 -14.50
N GLY A 111 9.04 -3.75 -13.67
CA GLY A 111 9.76 -2.52 -13.31
C GLY A 111 9.21 -1.77 -12.10
N THR A 112 8.24 -2.36 -11.38
CA THR A 112 7.76 -1.81 -10.11
C THR A 112 8.74 -2.21 -8.99
N THR A 113 9.26 -1.24 -8.27
CA THR A 113 10.29 -1.45 -7.23
C THR A 113 9.82 -1.14 -5.82
N THR A 114 8.62 -0.59 -5.69
CA THR A 114 7.98 -0.27 -4.40
C THR A 114 6.52 -0.67 -4.46
N VAL A 115 6.03 -1.31 -3.42
CA VAL A 115 4.62 -1.69 -3.28
C VAL A 115 4.08 -1.25 -1.92
N CYS A 116 2.85 -0.74 -1.92
CA CYS A 116 2.03 -0.61 -0.72
C CYS A 116 1.04 -1.78 -0.72
N ASP A 117 1.27 -2.76 0.15
CA ASP A 117 0.45 -3.96 0.25
C ASP A 117 -0.57 -3.83 1.38
N PHE A 118 -1.84 -3.74 1.04
CA PHE A 118 -2.96 -3.58 1.95
C PHE A 118 -3.41 -4.97 2.43
N PHE A 119 -2.98 -5.37 3.63
CA PHE A 119 -3.04 -6.75 4.09
C PHE A 119 -3.95 -6.95 5.32
N TYR A 120 -4.87 -7.92 5.27
CA TYR A 120 -5.89 -8.15 6.29
C TYR A 120 -6.20 -9.61 6.64
N VAL A 121 -5.32 -10.58 6.35
CA VAL A 121 -5.51 -11.98 6.79
C VAL A 121 -4.71 -12.21 8.07
N HIS A 122 -5.32 -11.91 9.22
CA HIS A 122 -4.64 -11.86 10.52
C HIS A 122 -4.78 -13.15 11.35
N ALA A 123 -5.25 -14.24 10.74
CA ALA A 123 -5.34 -15.53 11.42
C ALA A 123 -4.00 -15.93 12.07
N GLY A 124 -4.05 -16.31 13.35
CA GLY A 124 -2.84 -16.73 14.08
C GLY A 124 -1.92 -15.59 14.53
N GLY A 125 -2.42 -14.37 14.62
CA GLY A 125 -1.66 -13.22 15.11
C GLY A 125 -0.81 -12.55 14.01
N LEU A 126 0.52 -12.48 14.18
CA LEU A 126 1.42 -11.78 13.25
C LEU A 126 2.10 -12.69 12.21
N ALA A 127 1.79 -13.98 12.20
CA ALA A 127 2.52 -14.92 11.34
C ALA A 127 2.31 -14.63 9.84
N ASN A 128 1.09 -14.26 9.46
CA ASN A 128 0.75 -13.93 8.08
C ASN A 128 1.34 -12.57 7.65
N ASP A 129 1.30 -11.57 8.52
CA ASP A 129 1.93 -10.26 8.27
C ASP A 129 3.44 -10.44 8.03
N ARG A 130 4.11 -11.23 8.86
CA ARG A 130 5.55 -11.56 8.72
C ARG A 130 5.83 -12.30 7.42
N ALA A 131 4.93 -13.16 6.96
CA ALA A 131 5.07 -13.89 5.70
C ALA A 131 5.09 -12.97 4.48
N VAL A 132 4.28 -11.91 4.47
CA VAL A 132 4.32 -10.86 3.43
C VAL A 132 5.65 -10.12 3.47
N LEU A 133 6.08 -9.69 4.66
CA LEU A 133 7.34 -8.94 4.83
C LEU A 133 8.56 -9.78 4.44
N GLN A 134 8.55 -11.08 4.79
CA GLN A 134 9.59 -12.02 4.39
C GLN A 134 9.69 -12.17 2.87
N ALA A 135 8.56 -12.31 2.16
CA ALA A 135 8.56 -12.38 0.71
C ALA A 135 9.13 -11.11 0.05
N ALA A 136 8.81 -9.93 0.62
CA ALA A 136 9.35 -8.67 0.14
C ALA A 136 10.87 -8.57 0.35
N GLU A 137 11.36 -8.99 1.52
CA GLU A 137 12.79 -9.00 1.84
C GLU A 137 13.58 -9.96 0.95
N GLU A 138 13.09 -11.19 0.76
CA GLU A 138 13.72 -12.21 -0.09
C GLU A 138 13.83 -11.76 -1.55
N LEU A 139 12.85 -11.04 -2.07
CA LEU A 139 12.85 -10.53 -3.44
C LEU A 139 13.57 -9.18 -3.57
N GLY A 140 13.81 -8.47 -2.47
CA GLY A 140 14.43 -7.15 -2.48
C GLY A 140 13.52 -6.03 -2.99
N ILE A 141 12.20 -6.19 -2.93
CA ILE A 141 11.24 -5.12 -3.25
C ILE A 141 11.00 -4.25 -2.00
N ARG A 142 10.90 -2.94 -2.20
CA ARG A 142 10.48 -2.06 -1.10
C ARG A 142 9.00 -2.26 -0.82
N CYS A 143 8.66 -2.64 0.42
CA CYS A 143 7.29 -2.91 0.84
C CYS A 143 6.86 -1.98 1.97
N VAL A 144 5.79 -1.25 1.72
CA VAL A 144 4.96 -0.61 2.73
C VAL A 144 3.83 -1.58 3.04
N LEU A 145 3.85 -2.24 4.19
CA LEU A 145 2.71 -3.02 4.63
C LEU A 145 1.67 -2.05 5.23
N ALA A 146 0.64 -1.73 4.44
CA ALA A 146 -0.56 -1.05 4.93
C ALA A 146 -1.34 -2.08 5.74
N ARG A 147 -0.94 -2.21 7.03
CA ARG A 147 -1.49 -3.22 7.91
C ARG A 147 -2.92 -2.87 8.27
N THR A 148 -3.83 -3.71 7.80
CA THR A 148 -5.25 -3.44 7.94
C THR A 148 -5.72 -3.61 9.39
N MET A 149 -6.61 -2.72 9.78
CA MET A 149 -7.31 -2.71 11.06
C MET A 149 -8.80 -2.93 10.73
N TYR A 150 -9.38 -4.08 11.15
CA TYR A 150 -10.64 -4.58 10.63
C TYR A 150 -11.47 -5.22 11.75
N ASP A 151 -12.66 -4.70 12.05
CA ASP A 151 -13.51 -5.20 13.13
C ASP A 151 -14.99 -5.43 12.75
N TRP A 152 -15.35 -5.32 11.46
CA TRP A 152 -16.71 -5.55 11.00
C TRP A 152 -17.15 -7.02 11.14
N ASP A 153 -18.29 -7.24 11.80
CA ASP A 153 -18.81 -8.59 12.09
C ASP A 153 -19.18 -9.44 10.85
N GLY A 154 -19.44 -8.82 9.71
CA GLY A 154 -19.71 -9.52 8.46
C GLY A 154 -18.47 -10.07 7.75
N ALA A 155 -17.27 -9.72 8.21
CA ALA A 155 -16.03 -10.27 7.67
C ALA A 155 -15.68 -11.62 8.32
N PRO A 156 -14.89 -12.49 7.64
CA PRO A 156 -14.34 -13.68 8.25
C PRO A 156 -13.58 -13.37 9.55
N GLU A 157 -13.71 -14.26 10.55
CA GLU A 157 -13.06 -14.10 11.84
C GLU A 157 -11.53 -13.92 11.70
N SER A 158 -10.92 -14.60 10.72
CA SER A 158 -9.49 -14.52 10.44
C SER A 158 -9.01 -13.14 9.93
N PHE A 159 -9.93 -12.24 9.58
CA PHE A 159 -9.61 -10.86 9.16
C PHE A 159 -9.78 -9.85 10.29
N ARG A 160 -10.53 -10.22 11.33
CA ARG A 160 -10.95 -9.30 12.38
C ARG A 160 -9.99 -9.26 13.56
N GLU A 161 -9.89 -8.09 14.13
CA GLU A 161 -9.14 -7.82 15.35
C GLU A 161 -9.93 -6.82 16.22
N SER A 162 -9.75 -6.86 17.52
CA SER A 162 -10.16 -5.74 18.36
C SER A 162 -9.25 -4.53 18.12
N VAL A 163 -9.70 -3.32 18.50
CA VAL A 163 -8.88 -2.10 18.39
C VAL A 163 -7.55 -2.25 19.11
N ASP A 164 -7.56 -2.79 20.33
CA ASP A 164 -6.34 -2.99 21.14
C ASP A 164 -5.37 -3.97 20.48
N GLU A 165 -5.89 -5.07 19.91
CA GLU A 165 -5.06 -6.03 19.17
C GLU A 165 -4.45 -5.40 17.92
N ALA A 166 -5.25 -4.69 17.12
CA ALA A 166 -4.79 -4.03 15.90
C ALA A 166 -3.68 -3.01 16.20
N VAL A 167 -3.86 -2.19 17.25
CA VAL A 167 -2.85 -1.22 17.68
C VAL A 167 -1.58 -1.92 18.15
N THR A 168 -1.69 -2.88 19.07
CA THR A 168 -0.53 -3.58 19.65
C THR A 168 0.26 -4.35 18.59
N ARG A 169 -0.43 -5.06 17.69
CA ARG A 169 0.19 -5.83 16.61
C ARG A 169 0.87 -4.93 15.58
N SER A 170 0.26 -3.79 15.23
CA SER A 170 0.87 -2.81 14.33
C SER A 170 2.14 -2.20 14.92
N GLN A 171 2.14 -1.85 16.21
CA GLN A 171 3.32 -1.36 16.92
C GLN A 171 4.44 -2.40 16.98
N THR A 172 4.08 -3.67 17.23
CA THR A 172 5.03 -4.79 17.27
C THR A 172 5.72 -4.97 15.93
N LEU A 173 4.97 -5.07 14.84
CA LEU A 173 5.54 -5.21 13.49
C LEU A 173 6.42 -4.03 13.11
N ARG A 174 5.98 -2.80 13.41
CA ARG A 174 6.79 -1.61 13.15
C ARG A 174 8.14 -1.66 13.87
N ALA A 175 8.15 -2.12 15.11
CA ALA A 175 9.40 -2.27 15.86
C ALA A 175 10.32 -3.34 15.25
N GLU A 176 9.75 -4.45 14.77
CA GLU A 176 10.49 -5.55 14.12
C GLU A 176 11.19 -5.11 12.84
N VAL A 177 10.52 -4.32 11.99
CA VAL A 177 11.08 -3.91 10.69
C VAL A 177 11.96 -2.65 10.74
N ARG A 178 12.08 -2.00 11.89
CA ARG A 178 12.72 -0.69 12.06
C ARG A 178 14.12 -0.58 11.45
N SER A 179 14.89 -1.67 11.46
CA SER A 179 16.26 -1.70 10.94
C SER A 179 16.36 -2.10 9.46
N ASN A 180 15.26 -2.52 8.85
CA ASN A 180 15.25 -2.90 7.43
C ASN A 180 14.80 -1.72 6.55
N PRO A 181 15.68 -1.16 5.70
CA PRO A 181 15.35 0.01 4.90
C PRO A 181 14.35 -0.27 3.76
N LEU A 182 14.06 -1.54 3.49
CA LEU A 182 13.10 -1.94 2.46
C LEU A 182 11.67 -2.08 3.01
N LEU A 183 11.52 -2.20 4.33
CA LEU A 183 10.25 -2.54 4.95
C LEU A 183 9.72 -1.39 5.81
N SER A 184 8.43 -1.15 5.74
CA SER A 184 7.74 -0.21 6.64
C SER A 184 6.32 -0.67 6.92
N ILE A 185 5.78 -0.25 8.07
CA ILE A 185 4.40 -0.53 8.48
C ILE A 185 3.65 0.79 8.55
N GLN A 186 2.46 0.83 7.95
CA GLN A 186 1.55 1.96 8.04
C GLN A 186 0.16 1.48 8.47
N PRO A 187 -0.57 2.24 9.31
CA PRO A 187 -1.91 1.85 9.73
C PRO A 187 -2.89 1.97 8.57
N ALA A 188 -3.82 1.02 8.49
CA ALA A 188 -4.78 0.98 7.40
C ALA A 188 -6.17 0.50 7.90
N PRO A 189 -6.98 1.33 8.59
CA PRO A 189 -8.38 1.02 8.83
C PRO A 189 -9.05 0.64 7.51
N HIS A 190 -9.73 -0.53 7.48
CA HIS A 190 -10.13 -1.15 6.22
C HIS A 190 -10.95 -0.20 5.31
N SER A 191 -12.02 0.32 5.84
CA SER A 191 -12.98 1.20 5.12
C SER A 191 -14.04 1.67 6.12
N LEU A 192 -14.94 2.54 5.73
CA LEU A 192 -16.11 2.91 6.54
C LEU A 192 -17.05 1.74 6.81
N HIS A 193 -17.03 0.71 5.95
CA HIS A 193 -17.84 -0.51 6.13
C HIS A 193 -17.12 -1.61 6.92
N GLY A 194 -15.79 -1.57 6.93
CA GLY A 194 -14.95 -2.63 7.51
C GLY A 194 -14.33 -2.26 8.84
N ALA A 195 -14.39 -0.99 9.24
CA ALA A 195 -13.79 -0.50 10.47
C ALA A 195 -14.76 0.40 11.24
N SER A 196 -14.89 0.14 12.54
CA SER A 196 -15.64 1.03 13.43
C SER A 196 -14.99 2.41 13.50
N THR A 197 -15.74 3.42 13.97
CA THR A 197 -15.20 4.76 14.23
C THR A 197 -13.98 4.71 15.15
N ASP A 198 -14.04 3.90 16.21
CA ASP A 198 -12.93 3.74 17.16
C ASP A 198 -11.69 3.14 16.48
N MET A 199 -11.88 2.17 15.58
CA MET A 199 -10.80 1.57 14.80
C MET A 199 -10.16 2.57 13.82
N ILE A 200 -10.99 3.39 13.15
CA ILE A 200 -10.50 4.45 12.25
C ILE A 200 -9.70 5.48 13.04
N GLN A 201 -10.22 5.95 14.15
CA GLN A 201 -9.54 6.93 15.01
C GLN A 201 -8.24 6.38 15.60
N ALA A 202 -8.20 5.09 15.97
CA ALA A 202 -6.97 4.43 16.40
C ALA A 202 -5.91 4.39 15.28
N GLY A 203 -6.31 4.09 14.03
CA GLY A 203 -5.42 4.15 12.87
C GLY A 203 -4.86 5.55 12.61
N VAL A 204 -5.72 6.57 12.68
CA VAL A 204 -5.32 7.98 12.54
C VAL A 204 -4.34 8.39 13.64
N ALA A 205 -4.60 7.98 14.90
CA ALA A 205 -3.71 8.25 16.02
C ALA A 205 -2.33 7.61 15.81
N LEU A 206 -2.27 6.34 15.38
CA LEU A 206 -1.02 5.67 15.04
C LEU A 206 -0.27 6.40 13.91
N ALA A 207 -0.96 6.81 12.85
CA ALA A 207 -0.34 7.54 11.74
C ALA A 207 0.26 8.87 12.19
N LYS A 208 -0.43 9.60 13.08
CA LYS A 208 0.06 10.84 13.68
C LYS A 208 1.31 10.59 14.53
N ASP A 209 1.27 9.60 15.41
CA ASP A 209 2.41 9.26 16.29
C ASP A 209 3.63 8.79 15.51
N TRP A 210 3.38 8.18 14.36
CA TRP A 210 4.42 7.61 13.52
C TRP A 210 4.95 8.56 12.46
N ASP A 211 4.31 9.71 12.29
CA ASP A 211 4.55 10.64 11.19
C ASP A 211 4.47 9.93 9.83
N SER A 212 3.38 9.17 9.62
CA SER A 212 3.20 8.30 8.46
C SER A 212 1.81 8.48 7.84
N PRO A 213 1.60 8.03 6.59
CA PRO A 213 0.27 7.88 6.02
C PRO A 213 -0.62 6.91 6.81
N CYS A 214 -1.94 7.11 6.66
CA CYS A 214 -3.01 6.22 7.10
C CYS A 214 -3.87 5.87 5.88
N HIS A 215 -3.98 4.60 5.53
CA HIS A 215 -4.69 4.17 4.33
C HIS A 215 -6.11 3.70 4.67
N THR A 216 -7.07 3.96 3.79
CA THR A 216 -8.43 3.43 3.91
C THR A 216 -9.10 3.34 2.55
N HIS A 217 -9.88 2.26 2.31
CA HIS A 217 -10.73 2.20 1.12
C HIS A 217 -11.92 3.15 1.29
N LEU A 218 -12.25 3.88 0.25
CA LEU A 218 -13.35 4.83 0.26
C LEU A 218 -14.05 4.89 -1.09
N ALA A 219 -15.37 4.74 -1.10
CA ALA A 219 -16.19 4.93 -2.29
C ALA A 219 -15.66 4.16 -3.53
N GLU A 220 -15.31 2.89 -3.33
CA GLU A 220 -14.87 1.97 -4.37
C GLU A 220 -16.02 1.63 -5.32
N GLU A 221 -17.19 1.32 -4.75
CA GLU A 221 -18.39 0.91 -5.44
C GLU A 221 -19.54 1.90 -5.19
N SER A 222 -20.45 2.05 -6.16
CA SER A 222 -21.57 3.00 -6.07
C SER A 222 -22.48 2.76 -4.87
N TYR A 223 -22.75 1.49 -4.53
CA TYR A 223 -23.60 1.14 -3.40
C TYR A 223 -23.04 1.62 -2.05
N GLN A 224 -21.73 1.76 -1.90
CA GLN A 224 -21.10 2.26 -0.67
C GLN A 224 -21.49 3.71 -0.38
N ARG A 225 -21.68 4.49 -1.43
CA ARG A 225 -22.19 5.86 -1.31
C ARG A 225 -23.64 5.88 -0.87
N ASP A 226 -24.48 5.01 -1.46
CA ASP A 226 -25.89 4.90 -1.10
C ASP A 226 -26.05 4.45 0.36
N GLU A 227 -25.29 3.47 0.81
CA GLU A 227 -25.21 3.03 2.20
C GLU A 227 -24.76 4.15 3.15
N ALA A 228 -23.77 4.96 2.76
CA ALA A 228 -23.32 6.09 3.57
C ALA A 228 -24.42 7.15 3.75
N LEU A 229 -25.15 7.46 2.67
CA LEU A 229 -26.29 8.37 2.71
C LEU A 229 -27.43 7.82 3.58
N GLU A 230 -27.72 6.53 3.51
CA GLU A 230 -28.75 5.89 4.32
C GLU A 230 -28.36 5.81 5.79
N GLN A 231 -27.11 5.45 6.09
CA GLN A 231 -26.66 5.22 7.46
C GLN A 231 -26.31 6.51 8.20
N TRP A 232 -25.68 7.47 7.51
CA TRP A 232 -25.14 8.69 8.15
C TRP A 232 -25.76 9.99 7.64
N GLY A 233 -26.57 9.94 6.60
CA GLY A 233 -27.19 11.13 6.01
C GLY A 233 -26.21 12.03 5.24
N MET A 234 -25.01 11.54 4.95
CA MET A 234 -23.96 12.28 4.25
C MET A 234 -23.08 11.37 3.42
N GLY A 235 -22.32 11.94 2.49
CA GLY A 235 -21.39 11.18 1.65
C GLY A 235 -20.23 10.56 2.43
N PRO A 236 -19.54 9.54 1.85
CA PRO A 236 -18.49 8.80 2.54
C PRO A 236 -17.30 9.67 2.96
N ALA A 237 -16.86 10.63 2.14
CA ALA A 237 -15.76 11.51 2.51
C ALA A 237 -16.18 12.55 3.56
N ASP A 238 -17.42 13.04 3.50
CA ASP A 238 -17.97 13.95 4.51
C ASP A 238 -18.08 13.24 5.87
N HIS A 239 -18.51 11.96 5.88
CA HIS A 239 -18.55 11.17 7.12
C HIS A 239 -17.15 10.91 7.67
N LEU A 240 -16.20 10.54 6.82
CA LEU A 240 -14.81 10.33 7.24
C LEU A 240 -14.22 11.62 7.85
N ALA A 241 -14.55 12.80 7.30
CA ALA A 241 -14.16 14.08 7.87
C ALA A 241 -14.84 14.34 9.22
N ALA A 242 -16.13 14.00 9.36
CA ALA A 242 -16.89 14.22 10.58
C ALA A 242 -16.38 13.39 11.80
N ILE A 243 -15.67 12.28 11.52
CA ILE A 243 -15.05 11.42 12.56
C ILE A 243 -13.53 11.63 12.67
N ASP A 244 -13.01 12.77 12.18
CA ASP A 244 -11.58 13.13 12.18
C ASP A 244 -10.67 12.15 11.40
N GLY A 245 -11.24 11.35 10.50
CA GLY A 245 -10.53 10.37 9.69
C GLY A 245 -9.90 10.95 8.42
N LEU A 246 -10.30 12.16 7.98
CA LEU A 246 -9.82 12.80 6.76
C LEU A 246 -8.87 13.95 7.09
N ASN A 247 -7.60 13.80 6.73
CA ASN A 247 -6.55 14.79 6.99
C ASN A 247 -5.38 14.60 5.99
N GLU A 248 -4.33 15.42 6.09
CA GLU A 248 -3.16 15.42 5.20
C GLU A 248 -2.35 14.11 5.21
N ARG A 249 -2.56 13.22 6.17
CA ARG A 249 -1.92 11.90 6.24
C ARG A 249 -2.79 10.80 5.66
N THR A 250 -4.06 11.09 5.37
CA THR A 250 -5.00 10.09 4.85
C THR A 250 -4.71 9.79 3.39
N VAL A 251 -4.63 8.50 3.04
CA VAL A 251 -4.59 8.01 1.67
C VAL A 251 -5.89 7.24 1.41
N LEU A 252 -6.73 7.83 0.57
CA LEU A 252 -7.99 7.24 0.15
C LEU A 252 -7.75 6.29 -1.02
N VAL A 253 -8.04 5.01 -0.82
CA VAL A 253 -7.95 4.02 -1.89
C VAL A 253 -9.26 4.01 -2.66
N HIS A 254 -9.16 3.98 -3.98
CA HIS A 254 -10.22 4.14 -4.97
C HIS A 254 -10.75 5.57 -5.09
N ALA A 255 -11.58 6.06 -4.18
CA ALA A 255 -12.21 7.38 -4.19
C ALA A 255 -12.94 7.70 -5.52
N ILE A 256 -13.68 6.70 -6.07
CA ILE A 256 -14.30 6.77 -7.41
C ILE A 256 -15.66 7.44 -7.34
N TRP A 257 -16.48 7.03 -6.37
CA TRP A 257 -17.88 7.47 -6.25
C TRP A 257 -18.05 8.62 -5.26
N LEU A 258 -17.30 9.73 -5.50
CA LEU A 258 -17.38 10.96 -4.71
C LEU A 258 -18.10 12.05 -5.47
N GLU A 259 -18.88 12.88 -4.77
CA GLU A 259 -19.47 14.08 -5.33
C GLU A 259 -18.48 15.25 -5.34
N ASP A 260 -18.76 16.27 -6.14
CA ASP A 260 -17.94 17.47 -6.26
C ASP A 260 -17.60 18.15 -4.92
N GLN A 261 -18.53 18.12 -3.98
CA GLN A 261 -18.29 18.71 -2.64
C GLN A 261 -17.32 17.84 -1.83
N GLU A 262 -17.42 16.52 -1.91
CA GLU A 262 -16.53 15.58 -1.25
C GLU A 262 -15.10 15.66 -1.85
N ILE A 263 -14.99 15.79 -3.18
CA ILE A 263 -13.70 16.02 -3.85
C ILE A 263 -13.04 17.31 -3.33
N ARG A 264 -13.82 18.38 -3.15
CA ARG A 264 -13.30 19.62 -2.55
C ARG A 264 -12.87 19.42 -1.09
N ALA A 265 -13.61 18.65 -0.30
CA ALA A 265 -13.25 18.34 1.09
C ALA A 265 -11.93 17.55 1.16
N VAL A 266 -11.76 16.53 0.31
CA VAL A 266 -10.52 15.75 0.17
C VAL A 266 -9.34 16.65 -0.20
N ALA A 267 -9.53 17.54 -1.19
CA ALA A 267 -8.48 18.48 -1.60
C ALA A 267 -8.12 19.49 -0.49
N GLN A 268 -9.10 20.00 0.25
CA GLN A 268 -8.88 20.92 1.38
C GLN A 268 -8.17 20.24 2.55
N ALA A 269 -8.45 18.98 2.79
CA ALA A 269 -7.77 18.17 3.81
C ALA A 269 -6.31 17.85 3.44
N GLY A 270 -5.93 18.01 2.15
CA GLY A 270 -4.62 17.64 1.66
C GLY A 270 -4.40 16.12 1.58
N ALA A 271 -5.49 15.33 1.59
CA ALA A 271 -5.43 13.88 1.55
C ALA A 271 -4.94 13.37 0.18
N GLY A 272 -4.17 12.27 0.20
CA GLY A 272 -3.74 11.57 -1.00
C GLY A 272 -4.81 10.62 -1.55
N ILE A 273 -4.73 10.29 -2.83
CA ILE A 273 -5.60 9.29 -3.47
C ILE A 273 -4.73 8.21 -4.12
N ALA A 274 -4.99 6.95 -3.78
CA ALA A 274 -4.51 5.77 -4.48
C ALA A 274 -5.61 5.33 -5.45
N HIS A 275 -5.59 5.88 -6.67
CA HIS A 275 -6.64 5.62 -7.66
C HIS A 275 -6.45 4.23 -8.30
N CYS A 276 -7.50 3.42 -8.23
CA CYS A 276 -7.58 2.08 -8.82
C CYS A 276 -8.80 2.08 -9.75
N PRO A 277 -8.63 2.42 -11.04
CA PRO A 277 -9.74 2.57 -11.99
C PRO A 277 -10.42 1.24 -12.33
#